data_48b41283b51d59e1dc4e3ee82465003f
#
_entry.id   48b41283b51d59e1dc4e3ee82465003f
#
_cell.length_a   1.000
_cell.length_b   1.000
_cell.length_c   1.000
_cell.angle_alpha   90.00
_cell.angle_beta   90.00
_cell.angle_gamma   90.00
#
_symmetry.space_group_name_H-M   'P 1'
#
loop_
_entity.id
_entity.type
_entity.pdbx_description
1 polymer ?
#
loop_
_entity_poly.entity_id
_entity_poly.type
_entity_poly.pdbx_seq_one_letter_code
_entity_poly.pdbx_strand_id
1 'polypeptide(L)'
;MNEPTEEKVQGGLTEEQKRENVIRLAFGGRQDAYDAFCKAIEDVVPPDTTVVLRGSCVTGQRWKDGAPFDADGPCTSDMDLTLVGSTVIHFFNVTGFYVPGVHSRPMGEEDPDIAPGLVPLQEKLMAIVKRPVNIQASREIVLQFRGDLLDQPYFTLLKT
;
A
#
# COMPACT_ATOMS: atom_id res chain seq x y z
N MET A 1 35.11 -6.08 -10.68
CA MET A 1 34.25 -5.11 -11.36
C MET A 1 32.81 -5.38 -10.90
N ASN A 2 32.24 -4.48 -10.13
CA ASN A 2 30.86 -4.60 -9.73
C ASN A 2 30.00 -4.19 -10.93
N GLU A 3 29.16 -5.10 -11.43
CA GLU A 3 28.13 -4.70 -12.37
C GLU A 3 27.22 -3.67 -11.68
N PRO A 4 26.87 -2.55 -12.36
CA PRO A 4 25.92 -1.63 -11.78
C PRO A 4 24.63 -2.40 -11.53
N THR A 5 24.15 -2.38 -10.30
CA THR A 5 22.82 -2.89 -9.96
C THR A 5 21.85 -2.09 -10.79
N GLU A 6 21.20 -2.71 -11.75
CA GLU A 6 20.16 -2.03 -12.52
C GLU A 6 19.09 -1.54 -11.55
N GLU A 7 18.90 -0.24 -11.52
CA GLU A 7 17.89 0.37 -10.66
C GLU A 7 16.51 -0.12 -11.10
N LYS A 8 15.74 -0.71 -10.18
CA LYS A 8 14.43 -1.25 -10.49
C LYS A 8 13.46 -0.11 -10.81
N VAL A 9 12.96 -0.09 -12.05
CA VAL A 9 12.01 0.91 -12.56
C VAL A 9 10.67 0.26 -12.84
N GLN A 10 9.59 0.87 -12.37
CA GLN A 10 8.21 0.46 -12.65
C GLN A 10 7.39 1.70 -13.04
N GLY A 11 6.65 1.62 -14.14
CA GLY A 11 5.85 2.75 -14.60
C GLY A 11 6.68 4.02 -14.85
N GLY A 12 7.97 3.85 -15.21
CA GLY A 12 8.89 4.98 -15.40
C GLY A 12 9.46 5.59 -14.11
N LEU A 13 9.18 5.00 -12.93
CA LEU A 13 9.61 5.51 -11.63
C LEU A 13 10.67 4.61 -11.00
N THR A 14 11.75 5.21 -10.49
CA THR A 14 12.72 4.55 -9.62
C THR A 14 12.15 4.37 -8.21
N GLU A 15 12.75 3.46 -7.41
CA GLU A 15 12.36 3.28 -6.01
C GLU A 15 12.49 4.59 -5.20
N GLU A 16 13.53 5.36 -5.45
CA GLU A 16 13.72 6.65 -4.78
C GLU A 16 12.65 7.66 -5.14
N GLN A 17 12.28 7.75 -6.43
CA GLN A 17 11.20 8.63 -6.88
C GLN A 17 9.85 8.26 -6.25
N LYS A 18 9.55 6.97 -6.15
CA LYS A 18 8.36 6.48 -5.47
C LYS A 18 8.35 6.86 -3.99
N ARG A 19 9.48 6.69 -3.30
CA ARG A 19 9.64 7.07 -1.90
C ARG A 19 9.42 8.56 -1.68
N GLU A 20 10.04 9.39 -2.50
CA GLU A 20 9.87 10.84 -2.47
C GLU A 20 8.41 11.24 -2.68
N ASN A 21 7.73 10.64 -3.66
CA ASN A 21 6.30 10.86 -3.89
C ASN A 21 5.47 10.53 -2.65
N VAL A 22 5.68 9.35 -2.08
CA VAL A 22 4.93 8.91 -0.89
C VAL A 22 5.12 9.87 0.28
N ILE A 23 6.36 10.21 0.61
CA ILE A 23 6.64 11.10 1.75
C ILE A 23 6.08 12.49 1.50
N ARG A 24 6.26 13.03 0.30
CA ARG A 24 5.77 14.37 -0.06
C ARG A 24 4.24 14.43 -0.12
N LEU A 25 3.61 13.48 -0.78
CA LEU A 25 2.17 13.51 -1.07
C LEU A 25 1.33 13.05 0.10
N ALA A 26 1.65 11.88 0.67
CA ALA A 26 0.85 11.28 1.72
C ALA A 26 1.21 11.79 3.13
N PHE A 27 2.46 12.18 3.35
CA PHE A 27 2.97 12.59 4.66
C PHE A 27 3.34 14.07 4.74
N GLY A 28 3.09 14.85 3.70
CA GLY A 28 3.43 16.29 3.71
C GLY A 28 4.91 16.58 3.92
N GLY A 29 5.79 15.69 3.50
CA GLY A 29 7.24 15.79 3.70
C GLY A 29 7.72 15.41 5.11
N ARG A 30 6.85 14.86 5.96
CA ARG A 30 7.16 14.57 7.37
C ARG A 30 7.70 13.15 7.52
N GLN A 31 9.00 13.03 7.69
CA GLN A 31 9.68 11.75 7.91
C GLN A 31 9.23 11.06 9.21
N ASP A 32 8.99 11.82 10.27
CA ASP A 32 8.51 11.29 11.55
C ASP A 32 7.14 10.59 11.42
N ALA A 33 6.23 11.17 10.66
CA ALA A 33 4.93 10.57 10.38
C ALA A 33 5.05 9.30 9.53
N TYR A 34 5.92 9.31 8.54
CA TYR A 34 6.25 8.13 7.73
C TYR A 34 6.79 6.98 8.60
N ASP A 35 7.74 7.28 9.47
CA ASP A 35 8.33 6.29 10.38
C ASP A 35 7.29 5.73 11.36
N ALA A 36 6.41 6.58 11.90
CA ALA A 36 5.32 6.16 12.78
C ALA A 36 4.30 5.25 12.05
N PHE A 37 4.01 5.55 10.80
CA PHE A 37 3.13 4.76 9.94
C PHE A 37 3.70 3.35 9.72
N CYS A 38 4.97 3.26 9.33
CA CYS A 38 5.67 1.98 9.14
C CYS A 38 5.73 1.17 10.44
N LYS A 39 6.02 1.82 11.57
CA LYS A 39 6.09 1.17 12.88
C LYS A 39 4.74 0.59 13.31
N ALA A 40 3.67 1.33 13.08
CA ALA A 40 2.32 0.86 13.41
C ALA A 40 1.95 -0.41 12.64
N ILE A 41 2.35 -0.51 11.39
CA ILE A 41 2.13 -1.70 10.57
C ILE A 41 3.00 -2.86 11.05
N GLU A 42 4.28 -2.61 11.28
CA GLU A 42 5.23 -3.62 11.74
C GLU A 42 4.78 -4.29 13.05
N ASP A 43 4.17 -3.53 13.95
CA ASP A 43 3.70 -4.04 15.24
C ASP A 43 2.49 -5.00 15.12
N VAL A 44 1.83 -5.05 13.98
CA VAL A 44 0.59 -5.83 13.76
C VAL A 44 0.78 -6.99 12.80
N VAL A 45 1.56 -6.82 11.74
CA VAL A 45 1.68 -7.84 10.70
C VAL A 45 2.52 -9.03 11.15
N PRO A 46 2.16 -10.26 10.72
CA PRO A 46 2.94 -11.44 11.04
C PRO A 46 4.30 -11.45 10.32
N PRO A 47 5.25 -12.30 10.77
CA PRO A 47 6.49 -12.54 10.03
C PRO A 47 6.23 -12.98 8.59
N ASP A 48 7.20 -12.80 7.72
CA ASP A 48 7.12 -13.13 6.28
C ASP A 48 6.02 -12.36 5.54
N THR A 49 5.77 -11.12 5.97
CA THR A 49 4.85 -10.21 5.31
C THR A 49 5.63 -9.10 4.61
N THR A 50 5.32 -8.86 3.34
CA THR A 50 5.77 -7.68 2.60
C THR A 50 4.62 -6.68 2.57
N VAL A 51 4.90 -5.43 2.88
CA VAL A 51 3.89 -4.37 2.91
C VAL A 51 4.21 -3.33 1.85
N VAL A 52 3.26 -3.11 0.95
CA VAL A 52 3.44 -2.19 -0.18
C VAL A 52 2.34 -1.15 -0.23
N LEU A 53 2.68 0.02 -0.73
CA LEU A 53 1.73 1.05 -1.15
C LEU A 53 1.57 1.02 -2.66
N ARG A 54 0.37 1.32 -3.11
CA ARG A 54 0.00 1.41 -4.51
C ARG A 54 -0.80 2.68 -4.75
N GLY A 55 -1.09 2.96 -6.02
CA GLY A 55 -1.97 4.05 -6.39
C GLY A 55 -1.30 5.41 -6.45
N SER A 56 -2.10 6.44 -6.35
CA SER A 56 -1.70 7.83 -6.66
C SER A 56 -0.67 8.43 -5.71
N CYS A 57 -0.55 7.93 -4.47
CA CYS A 57 0.51 8.39 -3.58
C CYS A 57 1.90 7.93 -4.03
N VAL A 58 1.99 6.86 -4.83
CA VAL A 58 3.24 6.33 -5.39
C VAL A 58 3.56 6.99 -6.72
N THR A 59 2.57 7.12 -7.60
CA THR A 59 2.75 7.62 -8.97
C THR A 59 2.56 9.13 -9.11
N GLY A 60 1.90 9.77 -8.16
CA GLY A 60 1.49 11.16 -8.24
C GLY A 60 0.22 11.39 -9.05
N GLN A 61 -0.34 10.36 -9.66
CA GLN A 61 -1.51 10.44 -10.55
C GLN A 61 -2.45 9.26 -10.32
N ARG A 62 -3.76 9.53 -10.44
CA ARG A 62 -4.76 8.46 -10.43
C ARG A 62 -4.68 7.64 -11.71
N TRP A 63 -4.71 6.32 -11.58
CA TRP A 63 -4.70 5.40 -12.71
C TRP A 63 -5.91 5.59 -13.64
N LYS A 64 -7.06 5.86 -13.06
CA LYS A 64 -8.34 5.94 -13.77
C LYS A 64 -8.39 7.07 -14.80
N ASP A 65 -7.90 8.25 -14.45
CA ASP A 65 -8.08 9.47 -15.26
C ASP A 65 -6.84 10.36 -15.34
N GLY A 66 -5.72 9.95 -14.75
CA GLY A 66 -4.49 10.73 -14.72
C GLY A 66 -4.54 11.98 -13.86
N ALA A 67 -5.61 12.18 -13.08
CA ALA A 67 -5.69 13.34 -12.21
C ALA A 67 -4.63 13.27 -11.10
N PRO A 68 -4.06 14.40 -10.67
CA PRO A 68 -3.03 14.41 -9.64
C PRO A 68 -3.58 13.97 -8.28
N PHE A 69 -2.66 13.53 -7.40
CA PHE A 69 -2.99 13.24 -6.01
C PHE A 69 -3.65 14.45 -5.35
N ASP A 70 -4.72 14.22 -4.60
CA ASP A 70 -5.55 15.25 -3.97
C ASP A 70 -6.21 16.25 -4.95
N ALA A 71 -6.44 15.86 -6.20
CA ALA A 71 -7.09 16.72 -7.19
C ALA A 71 -8.47 17.24 -6.75
N ASP A 72 -9.20 16.46 -5.95
CA ASP A 72 -10.53 16.81 -5.46
C ASP A 72 -10.51 17.62 -4.15
N GLY A 73 -9.34 17.98 -3.67
CA GLY A 73 -9.14 18.76 -2.45
C GLY A 73 -8.12 18.12 -1.50
N PRO A 74 -7.69 18.84 -0.44
CA PRO A 74 -6.74 18.34 0.53
C PRO A 74 -7.24 17.07 1.22
N CYS A 75 -6.38 16.07 1.36
CA CYS A 75 -6.64 14.79 2.04
C CYS A 75 -7.80 13.97 1.46
N THR A 76 -8.18 14.19 0.21
CA THR A 76 -9.27 13.45 -0.45
C THR A 76 -8.81 12.16 -1.12
N SER A 77 -7.56 12.09 -1.55
CA SER A 77 -7.00 10.86 -2.10
C SER A 77 -6.70 9.85 -1.00
N ASP A 78 -7.09 8.61 -1.22
CA ASP A 78 -6.81 7.52 -0.30
C ASP A 78 -5.40 6.95 -0.48
N MET A 79 -4.97 6.17 0.49
CA MET A 79 -3.77 5.35 0.41
C MET A 79 -4.17 3.89 0.30
N ASP A 80 -3.64 3.20 -0.70
CA ASP A 80 -3.89 1.79 -0.93
C ASP A 80 -2.73 0.94 -0.40
N LEU A 81 -2.96 0.32 0.77
CA LEU A 81 -2.01 -0.53 1.44
C LEU A 81 -2.29 -1.99 1.11
N THR A 82 -1.29 -2.72 0.64
CA THR A 82 -1.39 -4.15 0.39
C THR A 82 -0.43 -4.92 1.30
N LEU A 83 -1.00 -5.85 2.06
CA LEU A 83 -0.27 -6.80 2.88
C LEU A 83 -0.07 -8.08 2.05
N VAL A 84 1.17 -8.47 1.82
CA VAL A 84 1.53 -9.58 0.93
C VAL A 84 2.15 -10.72 1.73
N GLY A 85 1.54 -11.89 1.66
CA GLY A 85 2.03 -13.08 2.34
C GLY A 85 0.95 -14.13 2.53
N SER A 86 1.36 -15.34 2.91
CA SER A 86 0.44 -16.46 3.11
C SER A 86 -0.31 -16.39 4.45
N THR A 87 0.28 -15.80 5.46
CA THR A 87 -0.31 -15.71 6.82
C THR A 87 -1.27 -14.53 6.94
N VAL A 88 -0.91 -13.38 6.39
CA VAL A 88 -1.68 -12.14 6.49
C VAL A 88 -3.07 -12.25 5.83
N ILE A 89 -3.21 -13.12 4.85
CA ILE A 89 -4.49 -13.40 4.18
C ILE A 89 -5.58 -13.83 5.18
N HIS A 90 -5.20 -14.51 6.27
CA HIS A 90 -6.14 -15.02 7.26
C HIS A 90 -6.82 -13.94 8.12
N PHE A 91 -6.38 -12.69 8.05
CA PHE A 91 -7.12 -11.57 8.64
C PHE A 91 -8.45 -11.30 7.95
N PHE A 92 -8.58 -11.73 6.69
CA PHE A 92 -9.74 -11.44 5.86
C PHE A 92 -10.76 -12.58 5.91
N ASN A 93 -12.03 -12.21 6.06
CA ASN A 93 -13.13 -13.16 5.98
C ASN A 93 -13.28 -13.70 4.55
N VAL A 94 -13.83 -14.89 4.42
CA VAL A 94 -14.03 -15.56 3.12
C VAL A 94 -14.80 -14.67 2.14
N THR A 95 -15.81 -13.96 2.63
CA THR A 95 -16.63 -13.05 1.82
C THR A 95 -15.89 -11.79 1.36
N GLY A 96 -14.73 -11.51 1.95
CA GLY A 96 -13.88 -10.36 1.63
C GLY A 96 -12.90 -10.59 0.48
N PHE A 97 -12.97 -11.71 -0.23
CA PHE A 97 -12.06 -12.02 -1.32
C PHE A 97 -12.67 -11.84 -2.70
N TYR A 98 -11.90 -11.25 -3.62
CA TYR A 98 -12.15 -11.37 -5.05
C TYR A 98 -11.80 -12.77 -5.55
N VAL A 99 -10.63 -13.27 -5.14
CA VAL A 99 -10.17 -14.65 -5.39
C VAL A 99 -9.90 -15.29 -4.04
N PRO A 100 -10.76 -16.24 -3.59
CA PRO A 100 -10.63 -16.82 -2.25
C PRO A 100 -9.23 -17.35 -1.94
N GLY A 101 -8.67 -16.90 -0.80
CA GLY A 101 -7.35 -17.31 -0.34
C GLY A 101 -6.16 -16.74 -1.13
N VAL A 102 -6.40 -15.90 -2.13
CA VAL A 102 -5.36 -15.35 -3.02
C VAL A 102 -5.32 -13.83 -3.00
N HIS A 103 -6.47 -13.18 -3.13
CA HIS A 103 -6.55 -11.74 -3.32
C HIS A 103 -7.84 -11.19 -2.73
N SER A 104 -7.72 -10.39 -1.68
CA SER A 104 -8.89 -9.81 -1.02
C SER A 104 -9.40 -8.55 -1.72
N ARG A 105 -10.63 -8.18 -1.40
CA ARG A 105 -11.12 -6.82 -1.65
C ARG A 105 -10.39 -5.85 -0.70
N PRO A 106 -10.19 -4.58 -1.09
CA PRO A 106 -9.68 -3.59 -0.16
C PRO A 106 -10.72 -3.30 0.92
N MET A 107 -10.27 -3.31 2.19
CA MET A 107 -11.09 -2.90 3.32
C MET A 107 -11.03 -1.39 3.44
N GLY A 108 -12.10 -0.71 3.08
CA GLY A 108 -12.30 0.71 3.34
C GLY A 108 -13.00 0.94 4.67
N GLU A 109 -13.27 2.20 5.01
CA GLU A 109 -14.03 2.56 6.23
C GLU A 109 -15.45 2.00 6.23
N GLU A 110 -16.02 1.78 5.04
CA GLU A 110 -17.40 1.32 4.86
C GLU A 110 -17.55 -0.20 5.03
N ASP A 111 -16.44 -0.93 4.99
CA ASP A 111 -16.44 -2.40 4.99
C ASP A 111 -15.59 -2.99 6.13
N PRO A 112 -15.79 -2.60 7.40
CA PRO A 112 -14.94 -3.05 8.51
C PRO A 112 -15.04 -4.55 8.76
N ASP A 113 -16.12 -5.19 8.35
CA ASP A 113 -16.38 -6.61 8.57
C ASP A 113 -15.54 -7.53 7.68
N ILE A 114 -14.89 -6.99 6.65
CA ILE A 114 -14.03 -7.76 5.75
C ILE A 114 -12.81 -8.31 6.50
N ALA A 115 -12.21 -7.48 7.36
CA ALA A 115 -11.04 -7.85 8.16
C ALA A 115 -11.10 -7.14 9.53
N PRO A 116 -12.00 -7.55 10.42
CA PRO A 116 -12.23 -6.82 11.67
C PRO A 116 -10.98 -6.73 12.56
N GLY A 117 -10.07 -7.68 12.49
CA GLY A 117 -8.80 -7.65 13.22
C GLY A 117 -7.83 -6.55 12.75
N LEU A 118 -8.03 -5.99 11.56
CA LEU A 118 -7.21 -4.90 11.02
C LEU A 118 -7.82 -3.52 11.22
N VAL A 119 -9.05 -3.43 11.71
CA VAL A 119 -9.72 -2.13 11.93
C VAL A 119 -8.93 -1.21 12.87
N PRO A 120 -8.41 -1.68 14.02
CA PRO A 120 -7.59 -0.82 14.87
C PRO A 120 -6.34 -0.28 14.17
N LEU A 121 -5.70 -1.08 13.34
CA LEU A 121 -4.57 -0.62 12.52
C LEU A 121 -5.00 0.45 11.54
N GLN A 122 -6.09 0.21 10.80
CA GLN A 122 -6.63 1.17 9.83
C GLN A 122 -6.91 2.53 10.50
N GLU A 123 -7.58 2.53 11.64
CA GLU A 123 -7.89 3.74 12.39
C GLU A 123 -6.62 4.49 12.81
N LYS A 124 -5.62 3.76 13.30
CA LYS A 124 -4.32 4.34 13.68
C LYS A 124 -3.59 4.96 12.50
N LEU A 125 -3.58 4.28 11.36
CA LEU A 125 -2.95 4.79 10.14
C LEU A 125 -3.66 6.04 9.63
N MET A 126 -4.99 6.03 9.61
CA MET A 126 -5.78 7.21 9.19
C MET A 126 -5.56 8.41 10.12
N ALA A 127 -5.36 8.19 11.41
CA ALA A 127 -5.03 9.24 12.35
C ALA A 127 -3.67 9.89 12.07
N ILE A 128 -2.70 9.10 11.56
CA ILE A 128 -1.37 9.61 11.20
C ILE A 128 -1.42 10.44 9.92
N VAL A 129 -2.08 9.94 8.88
CA VAL A 129 -2.07 10.58 7.54
C VAL A 129 -3.26 11.49 7.29
N LYS A 130 -4.29 11.44 8.14
CA LYS A 130 -5.52 12.25 8.04
C LYS A 130 -6.22 12.15 6.69
N ARG A 131 -6.24 10.94 6.15
CA ARG A 131 -6.90 10.56 4.91
C ARG A 131 -7.35 9.11 4.95
N PRO A 132 -8.24 8.68 4.04
CA PRO A 132 -8.65 7.28 3.99
C PRO A 132 -7.46 6.37 3.70
N VAL A 133 -7.40 5.23 4.40
CA VAL A 133 -6.43 4.16 4.15
C VAL A 133 -7.21 2.87 3.90
N ASN A 134 -7.04 2.32 2.71
CA ASN A 134 -7.62 1.02 2.35
C ASN A 134 -6.58 -0.06 2.55
N ILE A 135 -6.98 -1.19 3.14
CA ILE A 135 -6.07 -2.30 3.41
C ILE A 135 -6.55 -3.53 2.65
N GLN A 136 -5.65 -4.11 1.86
CA GLN A 136 -5.88 -5.31 1.07
C GLN A 136 -4.84 -6.36 1.41
N ALA A 137 -5.18 -7.64 1.28
CA ALA A 137 -4.23 -8.73 1.40
C ALA A 137 -4.14 -9.50 0.07
N SER A 138 -2.93 -9.90 -0.28
CA SER A 138 -2.66 -10.66 -1.49
C SER A 138 -1.53 -11.65 -1.27
N ARG A 139 -1.53 -12.72 -2.06
CA ARG A 139 -0.36 -13.58 -2.20
C ARG A 139 0.68 -12.93 -3.10
N GLU A 140 1.92 -13.29 -2.92
CA GLU A 140 3.06 -12.72 -3.65
C GLU A 140 2.90 -12.80 -5.16
N ILE A 141 2.32 -13.89 -5.67
CA ILE A 141 2.10 -14.07 -7.10
C ILE A 141 1.26 -12.94 -7.73
N VAL A 142 0.29 -12.41 -6.99
CA VAL A 142 -0.54 -11.29 -7.47
C VAL A 142 0.29 -10.03 -7.59
N LEU A 143 1.15 -9.76 -6.61
CA LEU A 143 2.05 -8.61 -6.62
C LEU A 143 3.01 -8.68 -7.81
N GLN A 144 3.63 -9.83 -8.03
CA GLN A 144 4.53 -10.07 -9.15
C GLN A 144 3.80 -9.89 -10.50
N PHE A 145 2.63 -10.48 -10.63
CA PHE A 145 1.84 -10.36 -11.86
C PHE A 145 1.51 -8.91 -12.19
N ARG A 146 1.04 -8.15 -11.23
CA ARG A 146 0.67 -6.74 -11.43
C ARG A 146 1.89 -5.85 -11.69
N GLY A 147 2.99 -6.11 -11.00
CA GLY A 147 4.23 -5.34 -11.15
C GLY A 147 4.98 -5.68 -12.43
N ASP A 148 5.20 -6.96 -12.69
CA ASP A 148 6.09 -7.39 -13.78
C ASP A 148 5.38 -7.49 -15.13
N LEU A 149 4.12 -7.95 -15.18
CA LEU A 149 3.37 -8.10 -16.42
C LEU A 149 2.54 -6.87 -16.77
N LEU A 150 1.92 -6.22 -15.79
CA LEU A 150 1.05 -5.08 -16.01
C LEU A 150 1.74 -3.72 -15.78
N ASP A 151 3.00 -3.73 -15.39
CA ASP A 151 3.79 -2.54 -15.06
C ASP A 151 3.05 -1.56 -14.12
N GLN A 152 2.33 -2.11 -13.14
CA GLN A 152 1.64 -1.31 -12.13
C GLN A 152 2.58 -1.03 -10.96
N PRO A 153 3.00 0.24 -10.77
CA PRO A 153 3.98 0.58 -9.74
C PRO A 153 3.46 0.30 -8.33
N TYR A 154 4.35 -0.20 -7.49
CA TYR A 154 4.15 -0.26 -6.05
C TYR A 154 5.43 0.16 -5.33
N PHE A 155 5.28 0.59 -4.10
CA PHE A 155 6.40 0.97 -3.24
C PHE A 155 6.40 0.09 -1.98
N THR A 156 7.50 -0.61 -1.73
CA THR A 156 7.64 -1.45 -0.55
C THR A 156 7.98 -0.61 0.67
N LEU A 157 7.06 -0.59 1.65
CA LEU A 157 7.27 0.10 2.92
C LEU A 157 8.18 -0.70 3.85
N LEU A 158 7.90 -2.00 3.98
CA LEU A 158 8.66 -2.88 4.88
C LEU A 158 8.48 -4.35 4.49
N LYS A 159 9.44 -5.15 4.97
CA LYS A 159 9.39 -6.62 4.95
C LYS A 159 9.70 -7.13 6.36
N THR A 160 8.86 -8.00 6.85
CA THR A 160 9.05 -8.60 8.17
C THR A 160 9.65 -9.99 8.13
#